data_0bc039d20952dbe92192250d501ee1e6
#
_entry.id   0bc039d20952dbe92192250d501ee1e6
#
_cell.length_a   1.000
_cell.length_b   1.000
_cell.length_c   1.000
_cell.angle_alpha   90.00
_cell.angle_beta   90.00
_cell.angle_gamma   90.00
#
_symmetry.space_group_name_H-M   'P 1'
#
loop_
_entity.id
_entity.type
_entity.pdbx_description
1 polymer ?
#
loop_
_entity_poly.entity_id
_entity_poly.type
_entity_poly.pdbx_seq_one_letter_code
_entity_poly.pdbx_strand_id
1 'polypeptide(L)'
;MKYSFHDQATGDVATARDYYFEHAGVQVATRFINELERVIQLLLANPGFGTPIARQRRVFPLKGFPYSLVYLVEGDELRILIVRHQRQRPGFASGRH
;
A
#
# COMPACT_ATOMS: atom_id res chain seq x y z
N MET A 1 6.57 16.57 3.38
CA MET A 1 6.40 15.24 4.01
C MET A 1 7.10 14.19 3.18
N LYS A 2 7.80 13.32 3.82
CA LYS A 2 8.50 12.19 3.18
C LYS A 2 7.75 10.90 3.46
N TYR A 3 8.10 9.82 2.75
CA TYR A 3 7.48 8.53 2.99
C TYR A 3 8.54 7.42 3.10
N SER A 4 8.15 6.35 3.75
CA SER A 4 8.98 5.16 3.87
C SER A 4 8.09 3.91 3.86
N PHE A 5 8.70 2.77 3.56
CA PHE A 5 8.02 1.47 3.61
C PHE A 5 8.53 0.68 4.81
N HIS A 6 7.62 0.07 5.53
CA HIS A 6 7.97 -1.04 6.42
C HIS A 6 8.61 -2.14 5.59
N ASP A 7 9.61 -2.84 6.13
CA ASP A 7 10.33 -3.88 5.37
C ASP A 7 9.38 -4.93 4.78
N GLN A 8 8.37 -5.34 5.56
CA GLN A 8 7.41 -6.32 5.09
C GLN A 8 6.48 -5.77 4.01
N ALA A 9 6.23 -4.46 4.00
CA ALA A 9 5.45 -3.83 2.95
C ALA A 9 6.21 -3.84 1.63
N THR A 10 7.52 -3.66 1.67
CA THR A 10 8.36 -3.81 0.48
C THR A 10 8.21 -5.22 -0.11
N GLY A 11 8.19 -6.23 0.76
CA GLY A 11 7.95 -7.61 0.33
C GLY A 11 6.56 -7.81 -0.26
N ASP A 12 5.53 -7.16 0.31
CA ASP A 12 4.17 -7.21 -0.23
C ASP A 12 4.13 -6.70 -1.68
N VAL A 13 4.82 -5.59 -1.94
CA VAL A 13 4.87 -5.00 -3.28
C VAL A 13 5.57 -5.94 -4.25
N ALA A 14 6.71 -6.50 -3.85
CA ALA A 14 7.46 -7.42 -4.69
C ALA A 14 6.62 -8.65 -5.04
N THR A 15 5.93 -9.23 -4.05
CA THR A 15 5.08 -10.39 -4.26
C THR A 15 3.95 -10.09 -5.25
N ALA A 16 3.26 -8.96 -5.07
CA ALA A 16 2.17 -8.58 -5.96
C ALA A 16 2.67 -8.29 -7.37
N ARG A 17 3.80 -7.56 -7.49
CA ARG A 17 4.39 -7.26 -8.78
C ARG A 17 4.77 -8.53 -9.53
N ASP A 18 5.40 -9.48 -8.84
CA ASP A 18 5.84 -10.73 -9.45
C ASP A 18 4.64 -11.57 -9.88
N TYR A 19 3.58 -11.59 -9.09
CA TYR A 19 2.33 -12.26 -9.47
C TYR A 19 1.80 -11.71 -10.79
N TYR A 20 1.69 -10.39 -10.91
CA TYR A 20 1.20 -9.79 -12.15
C TYR A 20 2.14 -10.01 -13.31
N PHE A 21 3.44 -9.96 -13.08
CA PHE A 21 4.41 -10.23 -14.13
C PHE A 21 4.25 -11.65 -14.69
N GLU A 22 4.10 -12.63 -13.82
CA GLU A 22 3.99 -14.03 -14.23
C GLU A 22 2.67 -14.36 -14.87
N HIS A 23 1.56 -13.77 -14.40
CA HIS A 23 0.23 -14.14 -14.82
C HIS A 23 -0.39 -13.19 -15.84
N ALA A 24 0.12 -11.97 -15.98
CA ALA A 24 -0.49 -10.96 -16.83
C ALA A 24 0.52 -10.15 -17.64
N GLY A 25 1.81 -10.38 -17.47
CA GLY A 25 2.85 -9.75 -18.28
C GLY A 25 3.39 -8.45 -17.70
N VAL A 26 4.47 -7.97 -18.32
CA VAL A 26 5.23 -6.81 -17.84
C VAL A 26 4.38 -5.53 -17.83
N GLN A 27 3.46 -5.38 -18.78
CA GLN A 27 2.65 -4.17 -18.87
C GLN A 27 1.71 -4.03 -17.68
N VAL A 28 1.09 -5.13 -17.25
CA VAL A 28 0.19 -5.12 -16.09
C VAL A 28 0.98 -4.91 -14.81
N ALA A 29 2.14 -5.57 -14.68
CA ALA A 29 3.01 -5.37 -13.52
C ALA A 29 3.45 -3.90 -13.41
N THR A 30 3.79 -3.27 -14.53
CA THR A 30 4.17 -1.86 -14.57
C THR A 30 3.00 -0.96 -14.16
N ARG A 31 1.79 -1.25 -14.65
CA ARG A 31 0.61 -0.49 -14.25
C ARG A 31 0.32 -0.61 -12.76
N PHE A 32 0.56 -1.77 -12.17
CA PHE A 32 0.40 -1.95 -10.73
C PHE A 32 1.35 -1.02 -9.97
N ILE A 33 2.63 -1.00 -10.34
CA ILE A 33 3.62 -0.13 -9.69
C ILE A 33 3.27 1.34 -9.89
N ASN A 34 2.84 1.71 -11.09
CA ASN A 34 2.45 3.10 -11.37
C ASN A 34 1.25 3.53 -10.54
N GLU A 35 0.28 2.63 -10.35
CA GLU A 35 -0.88 2.92 -9.52
C GLU A 35 -0.50 3.08 -8.05
N LEU A 36 0.38 2.22 -7.55
CA LEU A 36 0.90 2.35 -6.20
C LEU A 36 1.56 3.73 -6.01
N GLU A 37 2.40 4.11 -6.95
CA GLU A 37 3.10 5.40 -6.92
C GLU A 37 2.12 6.57 -6.95
N ARG A 38 1.08 6.49 -7.77
CA ARG A 38 0.05 7.52 -7.84
C ARG A 38 -0.65 7.70 -6.50
N VAL A 39 -0.99 6.60 -5.85
CA VAL A 39 -1.65 6.64 -4.53
C VAL A 39 -0.71 7.24 -3.49
N ILE A 40 0.56 6.86 -3.48
CA ILE A 40 1.52 7.42 -2.54
C ILE A 40 1.60 8.94 -2.70
N GLN A 41 1.70 9.44 -3.93
CA GLN A 41 1.77 10.87 -4.17
C GLN A 41 0.48 11.58 -3.74
N LEU A 42 -0.66 10.96 -3.99
CA LEU A 42 -1.94 11.49 -3.54
C LEU A 42 -2.00 11.63 -2.02
N LEU A 43 -1.53 10.60 -1.30
CA LEU A 43 -1.55 10.59 0.17
C LEU A 43 -0.51 11.54 0.77
N LEU A 44 0.62 11.74 0.09
CA LEU A 44 1.58 12.76 0.51
C LEU A 44 0.97 14.15 0.47
N ALA A 45 0.16 14.42 -0.54
CA ALA A 45 -0.54 15.71 -0.65
C ALA A 45 -1.71 15.81 0.33
N ASN A 46 -2.36 14.69 0.66
CA ASN A 46 -3.56 14.66 1.50
C ASN A 46 -3.54 13.44 2.41
N PRO A 47 -2.74 13.47 3.49
CA PRO A 47 -2.58 12.28 4.34
C PRO A 47 -3.87 11.78 4.99
N GLY A 48 -4.88 12.62 5.09
CA GLY A 48 -6.17 12.27 5.67
C GLY A 48 -7.14 11.58 4.73
N PHE A 49 -6.76 11.33 3.48
CA PHE A 49 -7.70 10.74 2.50
C PHE A 49 -8.06 9.29 2.79
N GLY A 50 -7.15 8.53 3.41
CA GLY A 50 -7.46 7.15 3.76
C GLY A 50 -8.53 7.05 4.83
N THR A 51 -9.27 5.95 4.83
CA THR A 51 -10.28 5.67 5.84
C THR A 51 -9.61 5.30 7.16
N PRO A 52 -9.96 5.94 8.27
CA PRO A 52 -9.36 5.59 9.56
C PRO A 52 -9.71 4.16 9.97
N ILE A 53 -8.72 3.47 10.51
CA ILE A 53 -8.88 2.16 11.12
C ILE A 53 -8.15 2.16 12.48
N ALA A 54 -8.11 1.02 13.16
CA ALA A 54 -7.53 0.94 14.50
C ALA A 54 -6.07 1.41 14.52
N ARG A 55 -5.60 1.87 15.68
CA ARG A 55 -4.21 2.24 15.96
C ARG A 55 -3.72 3.41 15.11
N GLN A 56 -4.60 4.38 14.84
CA GLN A 56 -4.28 5.59 14.09
C GLN A 56 -3.83 5.31 12.65
N ARG A 57 -4.11 4.12 12.14
CA ARG A 57 -3.81 3.77 10.76
C ARG A 57 -4.94 4.18 9.86
N ARG A 58 -4.64 4.26 8.57
CA ARG A 58 -5.62 4.51 7.52
C ARG A 58 -5.42 3.54 6.39
N VAL A 59 -6.49 3.28 5.65
CA VAL A 59 -6.45 2.39 4.50
C VAL A 59 -6.97 3.11 3.27
N PHE A 60 -6.31 2.91 2.13
CA PHE A 60 -6.70 3.53 0.87
C PHE A 60 -6.58 2.50 -0.26
N PRO A 61 -7.63 2.30 -1.07
CA PRO A 61 -7.61 1.29 -2.12
C PRO A 61 -6.84 1.77 -3.35
N LEU A 62 -6.20 0.82 -4.05
CA LEU A 62 -5.66 1.05 -5.37
C LEU A 62 -6.82 0.97 -6.38
N LYS A 63 -6.71 1.73 -7.47
CA LYS A 63 -7.71 1.71 -8.53
C LYS A 63 -7.33 0.68 -9.58
N GLY A 64 -8.26 -0.21 -9.90
CA GLY A 64 -8.05 -1.22 -10.93
C GLY A 64 -7.30 -2.47 -10.48
N PHE A 65 -6.93 -2.53 -9.20
CA PHE A 65 -6.26 -3.70 -8.61
C PHE A 65 -6.89 -3.98 -7.26
N PRO A 66 -7.07 -5.27 -6.91
CA PRO A 66 -7.74 -5.63 -5.64
C PRO A 66 -6.79 -5.55 -4.45
N TYR A 67 -6.09 -4.43 -4.33
CA TYR A 67 -5.15 -4.18 -3.25
C TYR A 67 -5.46 -2.87 -2.55
N SER A 68 -5.12 -2.79 -1.28
CA SER A 68 -5.22 -1.57 -0.50
C SER A 68 -3.91 -1.32 0.22
N LEU A 69 -3.63 -0.05 0.44
CA LEU A 69 -2.44 0.41 1.12
C LEU A 69 -2.84 0.83 2.53
N VAL A 70 -2.16 0.28 3.53
CA VAL A 70 -2.36 0.67 4.94
C VAL A 70 -1.15 1.50 5.36
N TYR A 71 -1.42 2.65 5.95
CA TYR A 71 -0.35 3.58 6.32
C TYR A 71 -0.69 4.30 7.62
N LEU A 72 0.31 4.95 8.17
CA LEU A 72 0.11 5.89 9.27
C LEU A 72 1.01 7.10 9.06
N VAL A 73 0.66 8.19 9.72
CA VAL A 73 1.48 9.40 9.70
C VAL A 73 2.16 9.53 11.05
N GLU A 74 3.49 9.60 11.05
CA GLU A 74 4.28 9.83 12.25
C GLU A 74 5.13 11.07 12.02
N GLY A 75 4.81 12.16 12.74
CA GLY A 75 5.52 13.42 12.56
C GLY A 75 5.45 13.88 11.11
N ASP A 76 6.59 13.97 10.44
CA ASP A 76 6.71 14.44 9.06
C ASP A 76 6.84 13.27 8.06
N GLU A 77 6.45 12.09 8.46
CA GLU A 77 6.63 10.90 7.63
C GLU A 77 5.32 10.15 7.43
N LEU A 78 5.05 9.78 6.18
CA LEU A 78 3.98 8.86 5.83
C LEU A 78 4.60 7.47 5.73
N ARG A 79 4.25 6.60 6.67
CA ARG A 79 4.83 5.28 6.75
C ARG A 79 3.87 4.24 6.21
N ILE A 80 4.28 3.56 5.14
CA ILE A 80 3.47 2.52 4.49
C ILE A 80 3.76 1.20 5.19
N LEU A 81 2.72 0.61 5.79
CA LEU A 81 2.86 -0.58 6.62
C LEU A 81 2.53 -1.86 5.87
N ILE A 82 1.52 -1.82 5.02
CA ILE A 82 1.00 -3.02 4.36
C ILE A 82 0.51 -2.63 2.96
N VAL A 83 0.81 -3.47 1.99
CA VAL A 83 0.10 -3.46 0.70
C VAL A 83 -0.56 -4.83 0.62
N ARG A 84 -1.88 -4.87 0.84
CA ARG A 84 -2.58 -6.14 1.04
C ARG A 84 -3.65 -6.37 -0.02
N HIS A 85 -3.80 -7.63 -0.40
CA HIS A 85 -4.93 -8.04 -1.21
C HIS A 85 -6.21 -7.92 -0.39
N GLN A 86 -7.32 -7.52 -1.03
CA GLN A 86 -8.59 -7.31 -0.33
C GLN A 86 -9.14 -8.58 0.33
N ARG A 87 -8.68 -9.76 -0.06
CA ARG A 87 -9.11 -11.02 0.52
C ARG A 87 -8.28 -11.47 1.71
N GLN A 88 -7.24 -10.72 2.07
CA GLN A 88 -6.46 -11.07 3.25
C GLN A 88 -7.28 -10.85 4.51
N ARG A 89 -7.04 -11.72 5.52
CA ARG A 89 -7.82 -11.72 6.75
C ARG A 89 -7.69 -10.40 7.51
N PRO A 90 -8.77 -9.95 8.17
CA PRO A 90 -8.64 -8.89 9.17
C PRO A 90 -7.57 -9.27 10.20
N GLY A 91 -6.73 -8.33 10.57
CA GLY A 91 -5.64 -8.60 11.51
C GLY A 91 -4.36 -9.11 10.86
N PHE A 92 -4.36 -9.38 9.55
CA PHE A 92 -3.13 -9.72 8.84
C PHE A 92 -2.09 -8.63 9.08
N ALA A 93 -0.88 -9.03 9.46
CA ALA A 93 0.22 -8.11 9.73
C ALA A 93 -0.10 -7.05 10.81
N SER A 94 -1.01 -7.35 11.75
CA SER A 94 -1.40 -6.40 12.80
C SER A 94 -0.23 -6.00 13.69
N GLY A 95 0.83 -6.80 13.75
CA GLY A 95 2.03 -6.47 14.52
C GLY A 95 3.00 -5.54 13.80
N ARG A 96 2.76 -5.20 12.55
CA ARG A 96 3.62 -4.27 11.82
C ARG A 96 3.46 -2.85 12.37
N HIS A 97 4.57 -2.17 12.43
CA HIS A 97 4.55 -0.80 12.90
C HIS A 97 5.52 0.10 12.15
#